data_e397a85f6f804657f46d8021aab80698
#
_entry.id   e397a85f6f804657f46d8021aab80698
#
_cell.length_a   1.000
_cell.length_b   1.000
_cell.length_c   1.000
_cell.angle_alpha   90.00
_cell.angle_beta   90.00
_cell.angle_gamma   90.00
#
_symmetry.space_group_name_H-M   'P 1'
#
loop_
_entity.id
_entity.type
_entity.pdbx_description
1 polymer ?
#
loop_
_entity_poly.entity_id
_entity_poly.type
_entity_poly.pdbx_seq_one_letter_code
_entity_poly.pdbx_strand_id
1 'polypeptide(L)'
;RRCSDRHVLVLETNLTYVEKCQIFHYADLIRKAGNELTGIMKKRYDQLVRTKRYRKLKSLYKKYKDADNKKALKDVCDQMKEMQKQYDVTWDYCRTSMIPIGKKYGIDAVFALTKAEDVFRGIEKCLYSDGETVHFKKRGDLPCIRAKQINRGIIMKQMNFKFKDVEFGVKIKDRYEQEEVDAILYYLKHAEFMDSIAANTYKETDICVSTYRPCYVSLVCKKIRGKLRVYVHITIEGLSK
;
A
#
# COMPACT_ATOMS: atom_id res chain seq x y z
N ARG A 1 13.08 14.65 -1.29
CA ARG A 1 12.25 14.97 -0.09
C ARG A 1 12.76 14.12 1.06
N ARG A 2 13.34 14.74 2.11
CA ARG A 2 13.67 14.05 3.35
C ARG A 2 12.36 13.57 3.97
N CYS A 3 12.34 12.32 4.40
CA CYS A 3 11.19 11.72 5.06
C CYS A 3 11.00 12.47 6.38
N SER A 4 9.97 13.29 6.45
CA SER A 4 9.48 13.84 7.70
C SER A 4 8.87 12.72 8.53
N ASP A 5 8.77 12.89 9.83
CA ASP A 5 8.23 11.91 10.74
C ASP A 5 6.85 11.45 10.28
N ARG A 6 6.69 10.13 10.14
CA ARG A 6 5.42 9.51 9.76
C ARG A 6 4.83 8.82 10.97
N HIS A 7 3.59 9.16 11.25
CA HIS A 7 2.80 8.54 12.30
C HIS A 7 1.62 7.77 11.68
N VAL A 8 1.23 6.69 12.32
CA VAL A 8 0.04 5.92 11.92
C VAL A 8 -0.95 5.92 13.07
N LEU A 9 -2.05 6.62 12.88
CA LEU A 9 -3.17 6.58 13.80
C LEU A 9 -3.99 5.32 13.54
N VAL A 10 -4.20 4.49 14.56
CA VAL A 10 -4.90 3.20 14.47
C VAL A 10 -6.20 3.27 15.26
N LEU A 11 -7.33 3.27 14.57
CA LEU A 11 -8.66 3.39 15.19
C LEU A 11 -9.53 2.16 14.88
N GLU A 12 -10.20 1.62 15.89
CA GLU A 12 -11.18 0.54 15.69
C GLU A 12 -12.48 1.11 15.13
N THR A 13 -13.06 0.45 14.13
CA THR A 13 -14.31 0.86 13.50
C THR A 13 -15.54 0.43 14.33
N ASN A 14 -16.65 1.14 14.18
CA ASN A 14 -17.95 0.80 14.78
C ASN A 14 -18.83 -0.08 13.88
N LEU A 15 -18.25 -0.66 12.81
CA LEU A 15 -18.94 -1.54 11.85
C LEU A 15 -19.74 -2.65 12.52
N THR A 16 -20.89 -2.96 11.96
CA THR A 16 -21.70 -4.14 12.30
C THR A 16 -20.97 -5.43 11.90
N TYR A 17 -21.47 -6.56 12.35
CA TYR A 17 -20.88 -7.85 11.97
C TYR A 17 -21.00 -8.13 10.46
N VAL A 18 -22.12 -7.78 9.84
CA VAL A 18 -22.35 -7.97 8.40
C VAL A 18 -21.37 -7.13 7.57
N GLU A 19 -21.25 -5.87 7.91
CA GLU A 19 -20.30 -4.95 7.24
C GLU A 19 -18.84 -5.40 7.40
N LYS A 20 -18.47 -5.90 8.58
CA LYS A 20 -17.15 -6.53 8.77
C LYS A 20 -16.93 -7.71 7.84
N CYS A 21 -17.93 -8.60 7.72
CA CYS A 21 -17.86 -9.74 6.81
C CYS A 21 -17.68 -9.29 5.35
N GLN A 22 -18.36 -8.23 4.90
CA GLN A 22 -18.21 -7.67 3.56
C GLN A 22 -16.78 -7.14 3.32
N ILE A 23 -16.22 -6.39 4.27
CA ILE A 23 -14.85 -5.87 4.18
C ILE A 23 -13.82 -7.01 4.20
N PHE A 24 -14.01 -8.02 5.05
CA PHE A 24 -13.16 -9.21 5.08
C PHE A 24 -13.21 -10.00 3.77
N HIS A 25 -14.41 -10.15 3.20
CA HIS A 25 -14.58 -10.78 1.89
C HIS A 25 -13.81 -10.01 0.81
N TYR A 26 -13.95 -8.70 0.77
CA TYR A 26 -13.24 -7.86 -0.19
C TYR A 26 -11.71 -7.94 -0.04
N ALA A 27 -11.20 -7.95 1.19
CA ALA A 27 -9.78 -8.17 1.46
C ALA A 27 -9.30 -9.54 0.95
N ASP A 28 -10.13 -10.60 1.07
CA ASP A 28 -9.82 -11.93 0.52
C ASP A 28 -9.80 -11.94 -1.01
N LEU A 29 -10.68 -11.19 -1.67
CA LEU A 29 -10.64 -11.02 -3.13
C LEU A 29 -9.33 -10.34 -3.56
N ILE A 30 -8.88 -9.28 -2.86
CA ILE A 30 -7.58 -8.64 -3.12
C ILE A 30 -6.43 -9.63 -2.90
N ARG A 31 -6.50 -10.50 -1.88
CA ARG A 31 -5.50 -11.55 -1.65
C ARG A 31 -5.45 -12.55 -2.82
N LYS A 32 -6.59 -13.03 -3.28
CA LYS A 32 -6.71 -13.97 -4.41
C LYS A 32 -6.14 -13.35 -5.68
N ALA A 33 -6.54 -12.12 -6.00
CA ALA A 33 -6.05 -11.38 -7.16
C ALA A 33 -4.53 -11.16 -7.08
N GLY A 34 -4.03 -10.77 -5.89
CA GLY A 34 -2.61 -10.62 -5.66
C GLY A 34 -1.83 -11.93 -5.84
N ASN A 35 -2.38 -13.06 -5.40
CA ASN A 35 -1.75 -14.37 -5.59
C ASN A 35 -1.74 -14.78 -7.08
N GLU A 36 -2.83 -14.55 -7.81
CA GLU A 36 -2.86 -14.83 -9.26
C GLU A 36 -1.79 -14.02 -10.00
N LEU A 37 -1.70 -12.71 -9.72
CA LEU A 37 -0.65 -11.86 -10.28
C LEU A 37 0.76 -12.31 -9.85
N THR A 38 0.92 -12.70 -8.58
CA THR A 38 2.20 -13.24 -8.07
C THR A 38 2.62 -14.47 -8.85
N GLY A 39 1.68 -15.38 -9.18
CA GLY A 39 1.94 -16.56 -10.01
C GLY A 39 2.45 -16.22 -11.40
N ILE A 40 1.82 -15.22 -12.05
CA ILE A 40 2.24 -14.73 -13.38
C ILE A 40 3.65 -14.15 -13.31
N MET A 41 3.88 -13.22 -12.37
CA MET A 41 5.17 -12.54 -12.24
C MET A 41 6.28 -13.50 -11.82
N LYS A 42 5.99 -14.45 -10.91
CA LYS A 42 6.95 -15.47 -10.49
C LYS A 42 7.37 -16.34 -11.68
N LYS A 43 6.44 -16.77 -12.53
CA LYS A 43 6.76 -17.56 -13.73
C LYS A 43 7.73 -16.80 -14.65
N ARG A 44 7.51 -15.50 -14.87
CA ARG A 44 8.40 -14.64 -15.67
C ARG A 44 9.77 -14.47 -15.01
N TYR A 45 9.79 -14.20 -13.72
CA TYR A 45 11.01 -14.10 -12.94
C TYR A 45 11.83 -15.40 -12.96
N ASP A 46 11.19 -16.56 -12.76
CA ASP A 46 11.86 -17.85 -12.79
C ASP A 46 12.47 -18.15 -14.18
N GLN A 47 11.82 -17.73 -15.28
CA GLN A 47 12.40 -17.82 -16.63
C GLN A 47 13.64 -16.94 -16.77
N LEU A 48 13.60 -15.70 -16.30
CA LEU A 48 14.72 -14.76 -16.33
C LEU A 48 15.95 -15.30 -15.58
N VAL A 49 15.78 -15.76 -14.33
CA VAL A 49 16.88 -16.21 -13.49
C VAL A 49 17.49 -17.55 -13.91
N ARG A 50 16.79 -18.34 -14.74
CA ARG A 50 17.34 -19.56 -15.34
C ARG A 50 18.42 -19.26 -16.39
N THR A 51 18.43 -18.06 -16.96
CA THR A 51 19.40 -17.69 -17.99
C THR A 51 20.81 -17.53 -17.40
N LYS A 52 21.81 -18.13 -18.04
CA LYS A 52 23.23 -18.00 -17.62
C LYS A 52 23.67 -16.54 -17.59
N ARG A 53 23.23 -15.76 -18.61
CA ARG A 53 23.57 -14.33 -18.73
C ARG A 53 23.05 -13.53 -17.54
N TYR A 54 21.78 -13.70 -17.13
CA TYR A 54 21.23 -12.96 -16.01
C TYR A 54 21.88 -13.32 -14.68
N ARG A 55 22.19 -14.61 -14.45
CA ARG A 55 22.95 -15.05 -13.25
C ARG A 55 24.33 -14.42 -13.17
N LYS A 56 25.05 -14.32 -14.30
CA LYS A 56 26.33 -13.62 -14.36
C LYS A 56 26.18 -12.14 -14.03
N LEU A 57 25.18 -11.45 -14.61
CA LEU A 57 24.91 -10.05 -14.31
C LEU A 57 24.55 -9.83 -12.84
N LYS A 58 23.75 -10.70 -12.22
CA LYS A 58 23.41 -10.62 -10.80
C LYS A 58 24.64 -10.79 -9.90
N SER A 59 25.56 -11.66 -10.24
CA SER A 59 26.84 -11.81 -9.54
C SER A 59 27.71 -10.56 -9.66
N LEU A 60 27.80 -9.97 -10.87
CA LEU A 60 28.55 -8.72 -11.10
C LEU A 60 27.91 -7.53 -10.37
N TYR A 61 26.57 -7.45 -10.36
CA TYR A 61 25.84 -6.44 -9.60
C TYR A 61 26.24 -6.46 -8.12
N LYS A 62 26.21 -7.63 -7.48
CA LYS A 62 26.63 -7.78 -6.09
C LYS A 62 28.08 -7.35 -5.89
N LYS A 63 29.00 -7.84 -6.73
CA LYS A 63 30.43 -7.50 -6.67
C LYS A 63 30.67 -5.99 -6.78
N TYR A 64 30.04 -5.30 -7.74
CA TYR A 64 30.26 -3.87 -7.94
C TYR A 64 29.54 -3.00 -6.91
N LYS A 65 28.44 -3.48 -6.35
CA LYS A 65 27.76 -2.84 -5.23
C LYS A 65 28.64 -2.86 -3.97
N ASP A 66 29.24 -4.01 -3.66
CA ASP A 66 30.13 -4.18 -2.50
C ASP A 66 31.45 -3.38 -2.67
N ALA A 67 31.92 -3.20 -3.90
CA ALA A 67 33.12 -2.42 -4.23
C ALA A 67 32.85 -0.91 -4.44
N ASP A 68 31.62 -0.42 -4.25
CA ASP A 68 31.16 0.97 -4.52
C ASP A 68 31.56 1.50 -5.93
N ASN A 69 31.67 0.61 -6.92
CA ASN A 69 32.00 1.00 -8.28
C ASN A 69 30.76 1.45 -9.04
N LYS A 70 30.40 2.73 -8.90
CA LYS A 70 29.15 3.32 -9.43
C LYS A 70 29.02 3.22 -10.95
N LYS A 71 30.11 3.38 -11.71
CA LYS A 71 30.08 3.31 -13.18
C LYS A 71 29.79 1.90 -13.66
N ALA A 72 30.54 0.91 -13.21
CA ALA A 72 30.32 -0.48 -13.58
C ALA A 72 28.97 -1.01 -13.07
N LEU A 73 28.54 -0.56 -11.90
CA LEU A 73 27.24 -0.89 -11.34
C LEU A 73 26.10 -0.38 -12.24
N LYS A 74 26.20 0.85 -12.76
CA LYS A 74 25.20 1.41 -13.68
C LYS A 74 25.09 0.58 -14.96
N ASP A 75 26.23 0.25 -15.60
CA ASP A 75 26.25 -0.53 -16.83
C ASP A 75 25.62 -1.93 -16.63
N VAL A 76 25.90 -2.59 -15.50
CA VAL A 76 25.29 -3.88 -15.17
C VAL A 76 23.80 -3.73 -14.91
N CYS A 77 23.36 -2.67 -14.20
CA CYS A 77 21.93 -2.39 -13.97
C CYS A 77 21.18 -2.19 -15.29
N ASP A 78 21.76 -1.49 -16.23
CA ASP A 78 21.10 -1.22 -17.51
C ASP A 78 20.98 -2.51 -18.35
N GLN A 79 22.00 -3.36 -18.36
CA GLN A 79 21.90 -4.70 -18.98
C GLN A 79 20.87 -5.59 -18.28
N MET A 80 20.78 -5.55 -16.95
CA MET A 80 19.76 -6.29 -16.19
C MET A 80 18.36 -5.81 -16.56
N LYS A 81 18.12 -4.50 -16.68
CA LYS A 81 16.84 -3.91 -17.08
C LYS A 81 16.43 -4.33 -18.49
N GLU A 82 17.35 -4.38 -19.44
CA GLU A 82 17.07 -4.88 -20.79
C GLU A 82 16.61 -6.34 -20.76
N MET A 83 17.27 -7.19 -19.99
CA MET A 83 16.83 -8.58 -19.83
C MET A 83 15.45 -8.67 -19.12
N GLN A 84 15.21 -7.83 -18.10
CA GLN A 84 13.91 -7.77 -17.43
C GLN A 84 12.79 -7.40 -18.40
N LYS A 85 13.02 -6.47 -19.34
CA LYS A 85 12.07 -6.14 -20.41
C LYS A 85 11.82 -7.34 -21.35
N GLN A 86 12.85 -8.04 -21.77
CA GLN A 86 12.73 -9.22 -22.65
C GLN A 86 11.89 -10.35 -22.02
N TYR A 87 11.91 -10.47 -20.71
CA TYR A 87 11.20 -11.51 -19.98
C TYR A 87 9.91 -11.02 -19.30
N ASP A 88 9.44 -9.81 -19.59
CA ASP A 88 8.26 -9.19 -18.99
C ASP A 88 8.32 -9.09 -17.44
N VAL A 89 9.52 -8.92 -16.87
CA VAL A 89 9.72 -8.71 -15.45
C VAL A 89 9.81 -7.21 -15.17
N THR A 90 8.76 -6.47 -15.55
CA THR A 90 8.67 -5.01 -15.44
C THR A 90 7.45 -4.56 -14.68
N TRP A 91 7.50 -3.35 -14.17
CA TRP A 91 6.34 -2.73 -13.54
C TRP A 91 5.15 -2.59 -14.49
N ASP A 92 5.41 -2.20 -15.75
CA ASP A 92 4.36 -2.01 -16.74
C ASP A 92 3.63 -3.32 -17.05
N TYR A 93 4.37 -4.42 -17.22
CA TYR A 93 3.77 -5.74 -17.40
C TYR A 93 2.96 -6.19 -16.17
N CYS A 94 3.50 -5.98 -14.97
CA CYS A 94 2.81 -6.29 -13.72
C CYS A 94 1.50 -5.51 -13.60
N ARG A 95 1.54 -4.21 -13.86
CA ARG A 95 0.39 -3.31 -13.80
C ARG A 95 -0.67 -3.69 -14.83
N THR A 96 -0.30 -3.91 -16.08
CA THR A 96 -1.24 -4.27 -17.15
C THR A 96 -1.85 -5.65 -16.94
N SER A 97 -1.07 -6.61 -16.43
CA SER A 97 -1.58 -7.94 -16.05
C SER A 97 -2.61 -7.89 -14.92
N MET A 98 -2.54 -6.89 -14.04
CA MET A 98 -3.51 -6.74 -12.95
C MET A 98 -4.89 -6.26 -13.42
N ILE A 99 -5.00 -5.60 -14.57
CA ILE A 99 -6.27 -5.05 -15.07
C ILE A 99 -7.34 -6.14 -15.25
N PRO A 100 -7.10 -7.20 -16.05
CA PRO A 100 -8.08 -8.26 -16.22
C PRO A 100 -8.33 -9.05 -14.92
N ILE A 101 -7.31 -9.23 -14.10
CA ILE A 101 -7.43 -9.89 -12.79
C ILE A 101 -8.34 -9.08 -11.87
N GLY A 102 -8.13 -7.75 -11.79
CA GLY A 102 -8.96 -6.86 -10.98
C GLY A 102 -10.44 -6.91 -11.42
N LYS A 103 -10.71 -6.89 -12.73
CA LYS A 103 -12.06 -7.06 -13.27
C LYS A 103 -12.67 -8.41 -12.90
N LYS A 104 -11.93 -9.50 -13.05
CA LYS A 104 -12.34 -10.87 -12.69
C LYS A 104 -12.81 -10.98 -11.23
N TYR A 105 -12.11 -10.33 -10.31
CA TYR A 105 -12.42 -10.37 -8.88
C TYR A 105 -13.31 -9.19 -8.40
N GLY A 106 -13.76 -8.31 -9.28
CA GLY A 106 -14.57 -7.15 -8.91
C GLY A 106 -13.86 -6.15 -8.00
N ILE A 107 -12.53 -5.99 -8.20
CA ILE A 107 -11.70 -5.09 -7.39
C ILE A 107 -11.58 -3.74 -8.10
N ASP A 108 -11.85 -2.66 -7.36
CA ASP A 108 -11.69 -1.31 -7.89
C ASP A 108 -10.25 -1.04 -8.31
N ALA A 109 -10.08 -0.32 -9.42
CA ALA A 109 -8.78 -0.06 -10.04
C ALA A 109 -7.75 0.53 -9.06
N VAL A 110 -8.19 1.36 -8.12
CA VAL A 110 -7.33 1.99 -7.09
C VAL A 110 -6.66 0.93 -6.20
N PHE A 111 -7.43 -0.06 -5.74
CA PHE A 111 -6.91 -1.13 -4.87
C PHE A 111 -6.15 -2.18 -5.66
N ALA A 112 -6.60 -2.47 -6.89
CA ALA A 112 -5.91 -3.36 -7.82
C ALA A 112 -4.49 -2.85 -8.12
N LEU A 113 -4.36 -1.55 -8.46
CA LEU A 113 -3.07 -0.91 -8.73
C LEU A 113 -2.14 -0.94 -7.53
N THR A 114 -2.66 -0.65 -6.33
CA THR A 114 -1.87 -0.71 -5.10
C THR A 114 -1.40 -2.13 -4.81
N LYS A 115 -2.25 -3.13 -5.09
CA LYS A 115 -1.88 -4.53 -4.93
C LYS A 115 -0.83 -4.99 -5.94
N ALA A 116 -0.92 -4.52 -7.20
CA ALA A 116 0.11 -4.77 -8.21
C ALA A 116 1.48 -4.23 -7.76
N GLU A 117 1.50 -3.04 -7.16
CA GLU A 117 2.73 -2.45 -6.61
C GLU A 117 3.33 -3.30 -5.49
N ASP A 118 2.50 -3.81 -4.57
CA ASP A 118 2.98 -4.69 -3.50
C ASP A 118 3.60 -5.98 -4.07
N VAL A 119 3.00 -6.55 -5.11
CA VAL A 119 3.53 -7.74 -5.80
C VAL A 119 4.85 -7.41 -6.49
N PHE A 120 4.90 -6.29 -7.23
CA PHE A 120 6.12 -5.90 -7.95
C PHE A 120 7.27 -5.58 -7.00
N ARG A 121 7.01 -4.92 -5.86
CA ARG A 121 8.02 -4.70 -4.82
C ARG A 121 8.61 -6.02 -4.28
N GLY A 122 7.78 -7.08 -4.21
CA GLY A 122 8.27 -8.43 -3.88
C GLY A 122 9.25 -8.96 -4.92
N ILE A 123 8.96 -8.74 -6.20
CA ILE A 123 9.86 -9.10 -7.32
C ILE A 123 11.15 -8.26 -7.27
N GLU A 124 11.05 -6.94 -7.04
CA GLU A 124 12.23 -6.06 -6.95
C GLU A 124 13.19 -6.48 -5.83
N LYS A 125 12.66 -6.95 -4.69
CA LYS A 125 13.50 -7.51 -3.63
C LYS A 125 14.28 -8.73 -4.10
N CYS A 126 13.68 -9.59 -4.94
CA CYS A 126 14.37 -10.73 -5.52
C CYS A 126 15.39 -10.35 -6.61
N LEU A 127 15.15 -9.24 -7.33
CA LEU A 127 16.04 -8.74 -8.36
C LEU A 127 17.29 -8.07 -7.79
N TYR A 128 17.13 -7.18 -6.80
CA TYR A 128 18.16 -6.22 -6.36
C TYR A 128 18.56 -6.33 -4.88
N SER A 129 17.91 -7.21 -4.12
CA SER A 129 18.21 -7.44 -2.70
C SER A 129 18.39 -8.93 -2.43
N ASP A 130 18.46 -9.31 -1.16
CA ASP A 130 18.66 -10.69 -0.71
C ASP A 130 17.38 -11.55 -0.72
N GLY A 131 16.32 -11.10 -1.41
CA GLY A 131 15.11 -11.90 -1.58
C GLY A 131 15.37 -13.11 -2.48
N GLU A 132 15.17 -14.32 -1.97
CA GLU A 132 15.37 -15.55 -2.72
C GLU A 132 14.20 -15.91 -3.60
N THR A 133 12.97 -15.71 -3.08
CA THR A 133 11.74 -16.09 -3.78
C THR A 133 10.56 -15.20 -3.39
N VAL A 134 9.55 -15.17 -4.27
CA VAL A 134 8.29 -14.48 -4.02
C VAL A 134 7.29 -15.45 -3.43
N HIS A 135 6.66 -15.05 -2.32
CA HIS A 135 5.72 -15.88 -1.59
C HIS A 135 4.27 -15.52 -1.87
N PHE A 136 3.43 -16.55 -1.96
CA PHE A 136 1.98 -16.39 -1.99
C PHE A 136 1.44 -16.10 -0.59
N LYS A 137 0.40 -15.28 -0.50
CA LYS A 137 -0.31 -15.04 0.76
C LYS A 137 -1.22 -16.22 1.10
N LYS A 138 -1.07 -16.78 2.31
CA LYS A 138 -1.90 -17.89 2.80
C LYS A 138 -3.36 -17.44 2.99
N ARG A 139 -4.26 -18.41 3.03
CA ARG A 139 -5.65 -18.16 3.42
C ARG A 139 -5.68 -17.61 4.85
N GLY A 140 -6.31 -16.45 5.04
CA GLY A 140 -6.32 -15.75 6.34
C GLY A 140 -5.30 -14.62 6.47
N ASP A 141 -4.23 -14.62 5.68
CA ASP A 141 -3.29 -13.48 5.59
C ASP A 141 -3.90 -12.36 4.74
N LEU A 142 -4.87 -11.67 5.30
CA LEU A 142 -5.58 -10.63 4.57
C LEU A 142 -4.69 -9.40 4.34
N PRO A 143 -4.61 -8.91 3.08
CA PRO A 143 -3.91 -7.69 2.80
C PRO A 143 -4.64 -6.49 3.39
N CYS A 144 -3.90 -5.45 3.68
CA CYS A 144 -4.46 -4.14 3.96
C CYS A 144 -5.17 -3.61 2.70
N ILE A 145 -6.41 -3.14 2.84
CA ILE A 145 -7.13 -2.44 1.77
C ILE A 145 -6.66 -1.00 1.78
N ARG A 146 -5.85 -0.60 0.81
CA ARG A 146 -5.16 0.68 0.79
C ARG A 146 -5.25 1.35 -0.56
N ALA A 147 -5.56 2.65 -0.57
CA ALA A 147 -5.37 3.53 -1.70
C ALA A 147 -4.05 4.32 -1.56
N LYS A 148 -3.48 4.80 -2.66
CA LYS A 148 -2.25 5.61 -2.63
C LYS A 148 -2.48 7.06 -2.21
N GLN A 149 -3.69 7.53 -2.34
CA GLN A 149 -4.07 8.92 -2.09
C GLN A 149 -5.26 8.94 -1.15
N ILE A 150 -5.34 10.02 -0.36
CA ILE A 150 -6.50 10.27 0.48
C ILE A 150 -7.75 10.43 -0.39
N ASN A 151 -8.91 10.05 0.14
CA ASN A 151 -10.21 10.11 -0.54
C ASN A 151 -10.29 9.41 -1.91
N ARG A 152 -9.37 8.47 -2.17
CA ARG A 152 -9.40 7.57 -3.33
C ARG A 152 -9.75 6.16 -2.88
N GLY A 153 -11.02 5.78 -3.06
CA GLY A 153 -11.55 4.44 -2.72
C GLY A 153 -11.94 4.27 -1.25
N ILE A 154 -11.27 4.92 -0.30
CA ILE A 154 -11.70 5.09 1.08
C ILE A 154 -11.81 6.59 1.30
N ILE A 155 -13.03 7.08 1.50
CA ILE A 155 -13.32 8.49 1.72
C ILE A 155 -13.30 8.74 3.21
N MET A 156 -12.64 9.80 3.65
CA MET A 156 -12.59 10.23 5.04
C MET A 156 -13.16 11.65 5.15
N LYS A 157 -14.16 11.83 6.01
CA LYS A 157 -14.70 13.14 6.39
C LYS A 157 -14.79 13.20 7.90
N GLN A 158 -13.87 13.92 8.53
CA GLN A 158 -13.75 13.95 10.00
C GLN A 158 -13.61 12.54 10.60
N MET A 159 -14.54 12.13 11.45
CA MET A 159 -14.58 10.79 12.08
C MET A 159 -15.39 9.76 11.30
N ASN A 160 -15.95 10.14 10.14
CA ASN A 160 -16.74 9.27 9.29
C ASN A 160 -15.93 8.82 8.08
N PHE A 161 -16.08 7.55 7.75
CA PHE A 161 -15.41 6.91 6.63
C PHE A 161 -16.45 6.26 5.73
N LYS A 162 -16.16 6.29 4.43
CA LYS A 162 -16.95 5.56 3.43
C LYS A 162 -16.04 4.65 2.63
N PHE A 163 -16.42 3.39 2.56
CA PHE A 163 -15.79 2.38 1.73
C PHE A 163 -16.87 1.65 0.93
N LYS A 164 -16.90 1.89 -0.38
CA LYS A 164 -18.04 1.47 -1.24
C LYS A 164 -19.36 1.99 -0.71
N ASP A 165 -20.30 1.09 -0.46
CA ASP A 165 -21.63 1.42 0.04
C ASP A 165 -21.73 1.42 1.58
N VAL A 166 -20.60 1.17 2.25
CA VAL A 166 -20.56 1.11 3.72
C VAL A 166 -20.02 2.41 4.27
N GLU A 167 -20.81 3.07 5.11
CA GLU A 167 -20.43 4.26 5.88
C GLU A 167 -20.28 3.87 7.36
N PHE A 168 -19.20 4.31 7.99
CA PHE A 168 -18.89 3.94 9.36
C PHE A 168 -18.04 5.00 10.07
N GLY A 169 -18.16 5.03 11.39
CA GLY A 169 -17.32 5.82 12.26
C GLY A 169 -16.23 4.98 12.92
N VAL A 170 -15.49 5.63 13.81
CA VAL A 170 -14.47 5.01 14.64
C VAL A 170 -14.89 5.03 16.11
N LYS A 171 -14.39 4.06 16.87
CA LYS A 171 -14.62 3.98 18.30
C LYS A 171 -13.54 4.76 19.03
N ILE A 172 -13.96 5.75 19.78
CA ILE A 172 -13.13 6.33 20.83
C ILE A 172 -13.42 5.50 22.08
N LYS A 173 -12.41 4.89 22.66
CA LYS A 173 -12.60 4.03 23.83
C LYS A 173 -12.65 4.90 25.08
N ASP A 174 -13.56 4.58 26.00
CA ASP A 174 -13.70 5.28 27.28
C ASP A 174 -12.43 5.32 28.12
N ARG A 175 -11.48 4.40 27.85
CA ARG A 175 -10.16 4.33 28.51
C ARG A 175 -9.11 5.27 27.94
N TYR A 176 -9.40 5.99 26.84
CA TYR A 176 -8.47 6.98 26.32
C TYR A 176 -8.48 8.20 27.24
N GLU A 177 -7.29 8.67 27.58
CA GLU A 177 -7.14 9.93 28.28
C GLU A 177 -7.62 11.09 27.37
N GLN A 178 -8.05 12.20 27.99
CA GLN A 178 -8.60 13.32 27.22
C GLN A 178 -7.59 13.85 26.18
N GLU A 179 -6.30 13.87 26.53
CA GLU A 179 -5.22 14.28 25.62
C GLU A 179 -5.13 13.37 24.37
N GLU A 180 -5.32 12.04 24.54
CA GLU A 180 -5.35 11.10 23.40
C GLU A 180 -6.58 11.35 22.50
N VAL A 181 -7.73 11.64 23.10
CA VAL A 181 -8.96 11.98 22.39
C VAL A 181 -8.79 13.27 21.61
N ASP A 182 -8.23 14.29 22.22
CA ASP A 182 -8.00 15.59 21.60
C ASP A 182 -7.00 15.50 20.46
N ALA A 183 -5.94 14.71 20.61
CA ALA A 183 -4.98 14.42 19.55
C ALA A 183 -5.65 13.71 18.36
N ILE A 184 -6.50 12.71 18.60
CA ILE A 184 -7.25 12.01 17.56
C ILE A 184 -8.16 12.98 16.80
N LEU A 185 -8.93 13.80 17.53
CA LEU A 185 -9.84 14.79 16.94
C LEU A 185 -9.06 15.85 16.15
N TYR A 186 -7.93 16.31 16.68
CA TYR A 186 -7.05 17.24 16.00
C TYR A 186 -6.61 16.70 14.64
N TYR A 187 -6.05 15.49 14.58
CA TYR A 187 -5.62 14.88 13.32
C TYR A 187 -6.75 14.65 12.32
N LEU A 188 -7.93 14.27 12.79
CA LEU A 188 -9.08 14.05 11.91
C LEU A 188 -9.62 15.37 11.33
N LYS A 189 -9.65 16.45 12.11
CA LYS A 189 -10.02 17.79 11.63
C LYS A 189 -9.02 18.33 10.60
N HIS A 190 -7.72 18.11 10.83
CA HIS A 190 -6.69 18.53 9.89
C HIS A 190 -6.76 17.80 8.55
N ALA A 191 -7.16 16.55 8.54
CA ALA A 191 -7.39 15.81 7.30
C ALA A 191 -8.45 16.50 6.42
N GLU A 192 -9.53 16.98 7.02
CA GLU A 192 -10.60 17.70 6.30
C GLU A 192 -10.11 19.05 5.75
N PHE A 193 -9.33 19.79 6.54
CA PHE A 193 -8.76 21.05 6.11
C PHE A 193 -7.81 20.87 4.91
N MET A 194 -6.95 19.87 4.92
CA MET A 194 -6.04 19.59 3.81
C MET A 194 -6.78 19.19 2.53
N ASP A 195 -7.93 18.52 2.65
CA ASP A 195 -8.80 18.24 1.51
C ASP A 195 -9.41 19.54 0.93
N SER A 196 -9.81 20.48 1.77
CA SER A 196 -10.35 21.79 1.33
C SER A 196 -9.30 22.61 0.59
N ILE A 197 -8.04 22.58 1.03
CA ILE A 197 -6.92 23.21 0.31
C ILE A 197 -6.72 22.56 -1.06
N ALA A 198 -6.71 21.23 -1.13
CA ALA A 198 -6.54 20.50 -2.40
C ALA A 198 -7.66 20.76 -3.39
N ALA A 199 -8.87 21.05 -2.90
CA ALA A 199 -10.04 21.42 -3.70
C ALA A 199 -10.17 22.93 -4.00
N ASN A 200 -9.21 23.76 -3.54
CA ASN A 200 -9.30 25.23 -3.60
C ASN A 200 -10.56 25.84 -2.95
N THR A 201 -11.11 25.18 -1.97
CA THR A 201 -12.35 25.58 -1.27
C THR A 201 -12.10 26.16 0.12
N TYR A 202 -10.82 26.32 0.51
CA TYR A 202 -10.48 26.91 1.80
C TYR A 202 -10.66 28.44 1.83
N LYS A 203 -11.01 28.95 3.01
CA LYS A 203 -11.00 30.40 3.28
C LYS A 203 -9.68 30.78 3.95
N GLU A 204 -9.13 31.96 3.64
CA GLU A 204 -7.86 32.42 4.24
C GLU A 204 -7.90 32.48 5.79
N THR A 205 -9.09 32.62 6.38
CA THR A 205 -9.30 32.60 7.84
C THR A 205 -9.10 31.21 8.46
N ASP A 206 -9.10 30.16 7.65
CA ASP A 206 -8.98 28.76 8.09
C ASP A 206 -7.51 28.27 8.08
N ILE A 207 -6.55 29.17 7.85
CA ILE A 207 -5.12 28.87 7.86
C ILE A 207 -4.70 28.50 9.29
N CYS A 208 -4.99 27.25 9.65
CA CYS A 208 -4.38 26.62 10.79
C CYS A 208 -2.97 26.19 10.40
N VAL A 209 -1.97 26.68 11.12
CA VAL A 209 -0.56 26.29 10.91
C VAL A 209 -0.37 24.84 11.34
N SER A 210 -0.94 23.93 10.58
CA SER A 210 -0.72 22.51 10.81
C SER A 210 0.55 22.03 10.14
N THR A 211 1.43 21.43 10.92
CA THR A 211 2.65 20.81 10.44
C THR A 211 2.45 19.35 9.97
N TYR A 212 1.21 18.84 9.99
CA TYR A 212 0.88 17.45 9.65
C TYR A 212 -0.21 17.35 8.60
N ARG A 213 -0.05 16.41 7.67
CA ARG A 213 -1.06 16.10 6.66
C ARG A 213 -1.33 14.59 6.59
N PRO A 214 -2.57 14.16 6.38
CA PRO A 214 -2.86 12.77 6.09
C PRO A 214 -2.39 12.43 4.67
N CYS A 215 -1.71 11.29 4.52
CA CYS A 215 -1.21 10.82 3.24
C CYS A 215 -2.18 9.85 2.58
N TYR A 216 -2.66 8.89 3.34
CA TYR A 216 -3.64 7.90 2.89
C TYR A 216 -4.30 7.19 4.08
N VAL A 217 -5.46 6.63 3.79
CA VAL A 217 -6.23 5.80 4.72
C VAL A 217 -6.19 4.35 4.25
N SER A 218 -6.16 3.42 5.19
CA SER A 218 -6.26 2.01 4.89
C SER A 218 -7.13 1.26 5.90
N LEU A 219 -7.77 0.18 5.43
CA LEU A 219 -8.54 -0.72 6.28
C LEU A 219 -7.74 -1.99 6.53
N VAL A 220 -7.59 -2.34 7.81
CA VAL A 220 -6.86 -3.51 8.26
C VAL A 220 -7.81 -4.49 8.95
N CYS A 221 -7.96 -5.67 8.35
CA CYS A 221 -8.79 -6.75 8.87
C CYS A 221 -7.97 -7.64 9.80
N LYS A 222 -8.45 -7.86 11.03
CA LYS A 222 -7.83 -8.77 11.99
C LYS A 222 -8.87 -9.68 12.63
N LYS A 223 -8.52 -10.95 12.81
CA LYS A 223 -9.28 -11.88 13.63
C LYS A 223 -8.61 -12.00 14.99
N ILE A 224 -9.25 -11.48 16.05
CA ILE A 224 -8.69 -11.46 17.39
C ILE A 224 -9.63 -12.26 18.31
N ARG A 225 -9.14 -13.34 18.91
CA ARG A 225 -9.92 -14.24 19.78
C ARG A 225 -11.24 -14.66 19.13
N GLY A 226 -11.20 -15.09 17.88
CA GLY A 226 -12.37 -15.50 17.09
C GLY A 226 -13.25 -14.37 16.55
N LYS A 227 -13.12 -13.14 17.02
CA LYS A 227 -13.91 -11.98 16.60
C LYS A 227 -13.28 -11.24 15.44
N LEU A 228 -14.10 -10.86 14.45
CA LEU A 228 -13.68 -10.02 13.33
C LEU A 228 -13.55 -8.56 13.79
N ARG A 229 -12.41 -7.95 13.53
CA ARG A 229 -12.16 -6.53 13.80
C ARG A 229 -11.62 -5.86 12.54
N VAL A 230 -12.10 -4.65 12.28
CA VAL A 230 -11.59 -3.79 11.21
C VAL A 230 -11.06 -2.52 11.84
N TYR A 231 -9.85 -2.15 11.47
CA TYR A 231 -9.19 -0.93 11.93
C TYR A 231 -8.99 0.00 10.75
N VAL A 232 -9.18 1.29 10.99
CA VAL A 232 -8.73 2.35 10.09
C VAL A 232 -7.31 2.73 10.52
N HIS A 233 -6.39 2.69 9.57
CA HIS A 233 -5.05 3.22 9.74
C HIS A 233 -4.95 4.50 8.91
N ILE A 234 -4.73 5.63 9.56
CA ILE A 234 -4.51 6.92 8.93
C ILE A 234 -3.01 7.20 9.00
N THR A 235 -2.36 7.25 7.87
CA THR A 235 -0.94 7.63 7.81
C THR A 235 -0.83 9.14 7.70
N ILE A 236 -0.11 9.74 8.65
CA ILE A 236 0.09 11.17 8.78
C ILE A 236 1.56 11.46 8.58
N GLU A 237 1.87 12.48 7.79
CA GLU A 237 3.23 12.93 7.51
C GLU A 237 3.41 14.34 8.05
N GLY A 238 4.44 14.56 8.88
CA GLY A 238 4.85 15.89 9.31
C GLY A 238 5.43 16.68 8.12
N LEU A 239 5.09 17.95 8.02
CA LEU A 239 5.75 18.87 7.10
C LEU A 239 7.13 19.20 7.70
N SER A 240 8.22 18.91 6.98
CA SER A 240 9.55 19.39 7.37
C SER A 240 9.54 20.92 7.39
N LYS A 241 9.96 21.51 8.52
CA LYS A 241 10.28 22.93 8.58
C LYS A 241 11.41 23.28 7.61
#